data_6302e1e743d129fd38e9e1c95f685ff6
#
_entry.id   6302e1e743d129fd38e9e1c95f685ff6
#
_cell.length_a   1.000
_cell.length_b   1.000
_cell.length_c   1.000
_cell.angle_alpha   90.00
_cell.angle_beta   90.00
_cell.angle_gamma   90.00
#
_symmetry.space_group_name_H-M   'P 1'
#
loop_
_entity.id
_entity.type
_entity.pdbx_description
1 polymer ?
#
loop_
_entity_poly.entity_id
_entity_poly.type
_entity_poly.pdbx_seq_one_letter_code
_entity_poly.pdbx_strand_id
1 'polypeptide(L)'
;MVALLDSQTTFHLHSPKLGLEKNNPHQTTSTFTLSYLGDACYELWCRKLVTHHYSNPKQVHRKTVQLVRCQTQSKLIELFLPLLSEEELQIYKKGRNSRPQNVPKSASVEEYRKSTGFECLVGFWMLRDESERFDKLMNDEKVQPFIESFLYSSRSIKPL
;
A
#
# COMPACT_ATOMS: atom_id res chain seq x y z
N MET A 1 22.71 11.08 -2.82
CA MET A 1 21.34 10.51 -3.02
C MET A 1 21.40 9.07 -2.57
N VAL A 2 20.92 8.79 -1.38
CA VAL A 2 20.95 7.44 -0.80
C VAL A 2 19.73 6.71 -1.35
N ALA A 3 19.94 5.58 -2.05
CA ALA A 3 18.87 4.69 -2.43
C ALA A 3 18.20 4.18 -1.14
N LEU A 4 16.97 4.59 -0.89
CA LEU A 4 16.26 4.35 0.37
C LEU A 4 15.75 2.94 0.53
N LEU A 5 15.66 2.22 -0.54
CA LEU A 5 15.29 0.82 -0.53
C LEU A 5 16.49 0.04 -1.05
N ASP A 6 17.34 -0.35 -0.11
CA ASP A 6 18.33 -1.36 -0.39
C ASP A 6 17.63 -2.55 -1.06
N SER A 7 18.23 -3.10 -2.12
CA SER A 7 17.72 -4.22 -2.91
C SER A 7 17.34 -5.48 -2.10
N GLN A 8 17.47 -5.42 -0.78
CA GLN A 8 17.14 -6.49 0.17
C GLN A 8 15.78 -6.33 0.85
N THR A 9 15.02 -5.25 0.58
CA THR A 9 13.67 -5.09 1.16
C THR A 9 12.60 -5.78 0.31
N THR A 10 12.94 -6.82 -0.39
CA THR A 10 11.99 -7.61 -1.18
C THR A 10 10.98 -8.28 -0.25
N PHE A 11 9.72 -7.96 -0.44
CA PHE A 11 8.63 -8.44 0.39
C PHE A 11 8.12 -9.78 -0.16
N HIS A 12 8.76 -10.88 0.22
CA HIS A 12 8.27 -12.23 -0.09
C HIS A 12 7.36 -12.74 1.03
N LEU A 13 6.06 -12.50 0.90
CA LEU A 13 5.05 -13.27 1.61
C LEU A 13 4.58 -14.41 0.68
N HIS A 14 5.16 -15.59 0.86
CA HIS A 14 4.61 -16.78 0.23
C HIS A 14 3.22 -17.07 0.81
N SER A 15 2.25 -17.27 -0.05
CA SER A 15 0.95 -17.77 0.37
C SER A 15 1.13 -19.07 1.15
N PRO A 16 0.49 -19.24 2.31
CA PRO A 16 0.58 -20.49 3.05
C PRO A 16 0.14 -21.64 2.15
N LYS A 17 0.99 -22.66 2.03
CA LYS A 17 0.66 -23.92 1.32
C LYS A 17 -0.33 -24.76 2.16
N LEU A 18 -1.49 -24.20 2.42
CA LEU A 18 -2.56 -24.84 3.20
C LEU A 18 -3.50 -25.65 2.29
N GLY A 19 -2.97 -26.51 1.40
CA GLY A 19 -3.80 -27.44 0.65
C GLY A 19 -4.99 -26.85 -0.13
N LEU A 20 -5.06 -25.53 -0.21
CA LEU A 20 -6.03 -24.84 -1.04
C LEU A 20 -5.58 -25.04 -2.47
N GLU A 21 -6.31 -25.84 -3.20
CA GLU A 21 -6.17 -25.93 -4.65
C GLU A 21 -6.06 -24.50 -5.19
N LYS A 22 -5.10 -24.29 -6.10
CA LYS A 22 -4.98 -22.99 -6.80
C LYS A 22 -6.35 -22.70 -7.38
N ASN A 23 -7.11 -21.84 -6.71
CA ASN A 23 -8.40 -21.43 -7.20
C ASN A 23 -8.24 -20.99 -8.64
N ASN A 24 -9.05 -21.59 -9.50
CA ASN A 24 -9.13 -21.33 -10.93
C ASN A 24 -8.88 -19.85 -11.19
N PRO A 25 -7.87 -19.44 -11.99
CA PRO A 25 -7.56 -18.03 -12.27
C PRO A 25 -8.74 -17.27 -12.87
N HIS A 26 -9.81 -17.94 -13.27
CA HIS A 26 -11.06 -17.38 -13.76
C HIS A 26 -12.11 -17.14 -12.64
N GLN A 27 -11.85 -17.57 -11.41
CA GLN A 27 -12.75 -17.27 -10.30
C GLN A 27 -12.50 -15.85 -9.83
N THR A 28 -13.46 -14.97 -10.11
CA THR A 28 -13.39 -13.54 -9.79
C THR A 28 -13.27 -13.36 -8.27
N THR A 29 -12.06 -13.13 -7.78
CA THR A 29 -11.83 -12.84 -6.36
C THR A 29 -12.64 -11.61 -5.94
N SER A 30 -13.32 -11.68 -4.81
CA SER A 30 -14.17 -10.59 -4.34
C SER A 30 -13.36 -9.34 -4.03
N THR A 31 -13.95 -8.18 -4.22
CA THR A 31 -13.34 -6.89 -3.83
C THR A 31 -12.96 -6.86 -2.35
N PHE A 32 -13.82 -7.46 -1.50
CA PHE A 32 -13.54 -7.59 -0.08
C PHE A 32 -12.26 -8.40 0.17
N THR A 33 -12.12 -9.57 -0.45
CA THR A 33 -10.92 -10.41 -0.28
C THR A 33 -9.66 -9.68 -0.70
N LEU A 34 -9.70 -8.99 -1.85
CA LEU A 34 -8.55 -8.24 -2.34
C LEU A 34 -8.17 -7.09 -1.39
N SER A 35 -9.13 -6.25 -1.00
CA SER A 35 -8.85 -5.11 -0.12
C SER A 35 -8.42 -5.56 1.28
N TYR A 36 -9.03 -6.60 1.83
CA TYR A 36 -8.70 -7.15 3.14
C TYR A 36 -7.25 -7.64 3.21
N LEU A 37 -6.81 -8.39 2.20
CA LEU A 37 -5.43 -8.84 2.11
C LEU A 37 -4.48 -7.69 1.80
N GLY A 38 -4.86 -6.82 0.89
CA GLY A 38 -4.03 -5.67 0.49
C GLY A 38 -3.78 -4.70 1.62
N ASP A 39 -4.78 -4.42 2.45
CA ASP A 39 -4.63 -3.60 3.66
C ASP A 39 -3.56 -4.18 4.60
N ALA A 40 -3.67 -5.47 4.92
CA ALA A 40 -2.71 -6.15 5.79
C ALA A 40 -1.29 -6.15 5.21
N CYS A 41 -1.15 -6.41 3.91
CA CYS A 41 0.14 -6.44 3.24
C CYS A 41 0.78 -5.06 3.18
N TYR A 42 0.01 -4.03 2.85
CA TYR A 42 0.51 -2.64 2.82
C TYR A 42 0.89 -2.16 4.22
N GLU A 43 0.08 -2.43 5.22
CA GLU A 43 0.41 -2.09 6.60
C GLU A 43 1.70 -2.77 7.07
N LEU A 44 1.89 -4.05 6.75
CA LEU A 44 3.12 -4.76 7.07
C LEU A 44 4.33 -4.15 6.36
N TRP A 45 4.20 -3.78 5.10
CA TRP A 45 5.25 -3.07 4.36
C TRP A 45 5.60 -1.73 5.04
N CYS A 46 4.60 -0.93 5.43
CA CYS A 46 4.80 0.33 6.14
C CYS A 46 5.51 0.12 7.48
N ARG A 47 5.12 -0.88 8.25
CA ARG A 47 5.75 -1.22 9.53
C ARG A 47 7.21 -1.62 9.34
N LYS A 48 7.53 -2.45 8.36
CA LYS A 48 8.93 -2.81 8.02
C LYS A 48 9.73 -1.57 7.66
N LEU A 49 9.20 -0.71 6.80
CA LEU A 49 9.87 0.52 6.39
C LEU A 49 10.15 1.43 7.59
N VAL A 50 9.14 1.68 8.42
CA VAL A 50 9.25 2.61 9.56
C VAL A 50 10.19 2.07 10.63
N THR A 51 10.15 0.77 10.92
CA THR A 51 11.04 0.16 11.93
C THR A 51 12.50 0.08 11.47
N HIS A 52 12.74 0.13 10.17
CA HIS A 52 14.10 0.28 9.64
C HIS A 52 14.70 1.66 9.96
N HIS A 53 13.87 2.70 10.00
CA HIS A 53 14.30 4.09 10.23
C HIS A 53 14.14 4.59 11.66
N TYR A 54 13.27 4.00 12.45
CA TYR A 54 12.91 4.46 13.79
C TYR A 54 12.86 3.30 14.79
N SER A 55 13.43 3.52 15.99
CA SER A 55 13.37 2.57 17.11
C SER A 55 12.44 3.02 18.22
N ASN A 56 12.13 4.32 18.31
CA ASN A 56 11.24 4.85 19.37
C ASN A 56 9.78 4.45 19.09
N PRO A 57 9.09 3.73 20.00
CA PRO A 57 7.74 3.24 19.75
C PRO A 57 6.71 4.31 19.38
N LYS A 58 6.77 5.50 19.98
CA LYS A 58 5.86 6.61 19.66
C LYS A 58 6.08 7.15 18.25
N GLN A 59 7.34 7.22 17.83
CA GLN A 59 7.66 7.65 16.47
C GLN A 59 7.26 6.59 15.45
N VAL A 60 7.55 5.32 15.72
CA VAL A 60 7.15 4.19 14.86
C VAL A 60 5.64 4.19 14.67
N HIS A 61 4.86 4.25 15.74
CA HIS A 61 3.39 4.29 15.62
C HIS A 61 2.91 5.49 14.81
N ARG A 62 3.38 6.69 15.14
CA ARG A 62 2.97 7.92 14.44
C ARG A 62 3.27 7.87 12.94
N LYS A 63 4.47 7.42 12.57
CA LYS A 63 4.89 7.34 11.16
C LYS A 63 4.11 6.27 10.41
N THR A 64 3.87 5.13 11.03
CA THR A 64 3.04 4.08 10.44
C THR A 64 1.63 4.58 10.17
N VAL A 65 0.97 5.23 11.15
CA VAL A 65 -0.37 5.81 10.97
C VAL A 65 -0.42 6.81 9.81
N GLN A 66 0.61 7.64 9.65
CA GLN A 66 0.68 8.59 8.52
C GLN A 66 0.74 7.89 7.16
N LEU A 67 1.42 6.75 7.08
CA LEU A 67 1.57 6.00 5.82
C LEU A 67 0.33 5.19 5.48
N VAL A 68 -0.35 4.57 6.47
CA VAL A 68 -1.47 3.65 6.22
C VAL A 68 -2.82 4.33 6.07
N ARG A 69 -2.96 5.61 6.40
CA ARG A 69 -4.24 6.31 6.32
C ARG A 69 -4.76 6.47 4.89
N CYS A 70 -6.07 6.54 4.72
CA CYS A 70 -6.75 6.69 3.42
C CYS A 70 -6.19 7.83 2.56
N GLN A 71 -5.88 8.97 3.15
CA GLN A 71 -5.35 10.14 2.44
C GLN A 71 -4.01 9.84 1.77
N THR A 72 -3.14 9.11 2.45
CA THR A 72 -1.84 8.71 1.90
C THR A 72 -1.99 7.68 0.80
N GLN A 73 -2.82 6.67 1.02
CA GLN A 73 -3.11 5.65 0.01
C GLN A 73 -3.79 6.26 -1.22
N SER A 74 -4.69 7.23 -1.03
CA SER A 74 -5.34 7.97 -2.12
C SER A 74 -4.34 8.71 -3.00
N LYS A 75 -3.32 9.33 -2.40
CA LYS A 75 -2.24 10.00 -3.16
C LYS A 75 -1.29 9.00 -3.83
N LEU A 76 -0.98 7.90 -3.16
CA LEU A 76 -0.16 6.84 -3.75
C LEU A 76 -0.78 6.29 -5.03
N ILE A 77 -2.07 5.97 -5.00
CA ILE A 77 -2.72 5.43 -6.20
C ILE A 77 -2.73 6.43 -7.34
N GLU A 78 -2.86 7.73 -7.08
CA GLU A 78 -2.76 8.76 -8.12
C GLU A 78 -1.39 8.74 -8.81
N LEU A 79 -0.32 8.49 -8.05
CA LEU A 79 1.02 8.32 -8.62
C LEU A 79 1.18 7.01 -9.40
N PHE A 80 0.48 5.95 -9.00
CA PHE A 80 0.53 4.65 -9.67
C PHE A 80 -0.27 4.61 -10.97
N LEU A 81 -1.39 5.35 -11.06
CA LEU A 81 -2.33 5.27 -12.20
C LEU A 81 -1.66 5.34 -13.58
N PRO A 82 -0.69 6.24 -13.85
CA PRO A 82 -0.02 6.30 -15.16
C PRO A 82 0.87 5.09 -15.46
N LEU A 83 1.20 4.29 -14.46
CA LEU A 83 2.14 3.17 -14.53
C LEU A 83 1.43 1.80 -14.57
N LEU A 84 0.10 1.79 -14.38
CA LEU A 84 -0.69 0.57 -14.30
C LEU A 84 -0.94 -0.03 -15.69
N SER A 85 -0.93 -1.36 -15.76
CA SER A 85 -1.45 -2.08 -16.91
C SER A 85 -2.98 -1.96 -16.99
N GLU A 86 -3.57 -2.34 -18.14
CA GLU A 86 -5.03 -2.35 -18.29
C GLU A 86 -5.71 -3.28 -17.26
N GLU A 87 -5.15 -4.47 -17.00
CA GLU A 87 -5.65 -5.41 -16.00
C GLU A 87 -5.60 -4.80 -14.59
N GLU A 88 -4.48 -4.20 -14.20
CA GLU A 88 -4.31 -3.51 -12.92
C GLU A 88 -5.31 -2.36 -12.75
N LEU A 89 -5.52 -1.58 -13.81
CA LEU A 89 -6.49 -0.49 -13.81
C LEU A 89 -7.92 -1.00 -13.60
N GLN A 90 -8.30 -2.15 -14.17
CA GLN A 90 -9.62 -2.75 -13.95
C GLN A 90 -9.79 -3.21 -12.49
N ILE A 91 -8.77 -3.81 -11.90
CA ILE A 91 -8.78 -4.18 -10.47
C ILE A 91 -8.96 -2.94 -9.58
N TYR A 92 -8.19 -1.88 -9.86
CA TYR A 92 -8.33 -0.62 -9.14
C TYR A 92 -9.75 -0.05 -9.25
N LYS A 93 -10.30 0.06 -10.46
CA LYS A 93 -11.65 0.57 -10.70
C LYS A 93 -12.72 -0.25 -9.98
N LYS A 94 -12.60 -1.58 -9.97
CA LYS A 94 -13.49 -2.47 -9.24
C LYS A 94 -13.48 -2.18 -7.75
N GLY A 95 -12.32 -2.00 -7.14
CA GLY A 95 -12.17 -1.62 -5.74
C GLY A 95 -12.75 -0.24 -5.44
N ARG A 96 -12.35 0.77 -6.22
CA ARG A 96 -12.82 2.16 -6.07
C ARG A 96 -14.33 2.29 -6.19
N ASN A 97 -14.96 1.51 -7.05
CA ASN A 97 -16.40 1.57 -7.32
C ASN A 97 -17.22 0.69 -6.38
N SER A 98 -16.58 -0.08 -5.49
CA SER A 98 -17.29 -0.86 -4.49
C SER A 98 -18.03 0.05 -3.49
N ARG A 99 -19.09 -0.50 -2.86
CA ARG A 99 -19.87 0.25 -1.89
C ARG A 99 -19.01 0.61 -0.68
N PRO A 100 -18.88 1.90 -0.31
CA PRO A 100 -18.13 2.31 0.87
C PRO A 100 -18.75 1.73 2.14
N GLN A 101 -17.89 1.22 3.03
CA GLN A 101 -18.26 0.77 4.36
C GLN A 101 -17.38 1.50 5.38
N ASN A 102 -17.99 2.03 6.44
CA ASN A 102 -17.23 2.62 7.56
C ASN A 102 -16.20 3.68 7.16
N VAL A 103 -16.60 4.66 6.35
CA VAL A 103 -15.71 5.77 5.97
C VAL A 103 -15.25 6.51 7.24
N PRO A 104 -13.92 6.63 7.49
CA PRO A 104 -13.41 7.37 8.63
C PRO A 104 -13.86 8.83 8.60
N LYS A 105 -14.19 9.42 9.75
CA LYS A 105 -14.60 10.83 9.84
C LYS A 105 -13.56 11.83 9.29
N SER A 106 -12.29 11.42 9.30
CA SER A 106 -11.15 12.22 8.83
C SER A 106 -10.87 12.12 7.33
N ALA A 107 -11.59 11.25 6.61
CA ALA A 107 -11.41 11.02 5.18
C ALA A 107 -12.67 11.39 4.40
N SER A 108 -12.50 11.90 3.18
CA SER A 108 -13.59 12.04 2.24
C SER A 108 -14.00 10.68 1.68
N VAL A 109 -15.23 10.58 1.17
CA VAL A 109 -15.71 9.37 0.49
C VAL A 109 -14.83 9.03 -0.72
N GLU A 110 -14.33 10.03 -1.42
CA GLU A 110 -13.45 9.85 -2.57
C GLU A 110 -12.09 9.26 -2.15
N GLU A 111 -11.46 9.83 -1.12
CA GLU A 111 -10.20 9.29 -0.57
C GLU A 111 -10.37 7.85 -0.10
N TYR A 112 -11.45 7.55 0.58
CA TYR A 112 -11.75 6.18 1.01
C TYR A 112 -11.93 5.22 -0.17
N ARG A 113 -12.66 5.61 -1.21
CA ARG A 113 -12.82 4.80 -2.42
C ARG A 113 -11.50 4.55 -3.15
N LYS A 114 -10.67 5.58 -3.28
CA LYS A 114 -9.33 5.46 -3.87
C LYS A 114 -8.44 4.53 -3.05
N SER A 115 -8.48 4.63 -1.73
CA SER A 115 -7.72 3.73 -0.85
C SER A 115 -8.19 2.28 -0.96
N THR A 116 -9.48 2.03 -1.04
CA THR A 116 -10.02 0.68 -1.29
C THR A 116 -9.53 0.12 -2.63
N GLY A 117 -9.50 0.95 -3.67
CA GLY A 117 -8.92 0.56 -4.96
C GLY A 117 -7.44 0.23 -4.89
N PHE A 118 -6.67 1.02 -4.15
CA PHE A 118 -5.26 0.77 -3.88
C PHE A 118 -5.05 -0.57 -3.14
N GLU A 119 -5.80 -0.80 -2.06
CA GLU A 119 -5.74 -2.06 -1.30
C GLU A 119 -6.10 -3.27 -2.18
N CYS A 120 -7.10 -3.13 -3.07
CA CYS A 120 -7.43 -4.19 -4.02
C CYS A 120 -6.27 -4.52 -4.95
N LEU A 121 -5.53 -3.53 -5.44
CA LEU A 121 -4.34 -3.76 -6.26
C LEU A 121 -3.24 -4.49 -5.48
N VAL A 122 -2.94 -4.03 -4.27
CA VAL A 122 -1.94 -4.69 -3.42
C VAL A 122 -2.32 -6.14 -3.17
N GLY A 123 -3.59 -6.41 -2.81
CA GLY A 123 -4.11 -7.76 -2.62
C GLY A 123 -4.04 -8.62 -3.88
N PHE A 124 -4.32 -8.03 -5.04
CA PHE A 124 -4.22 -8.70 -6.34
C PHE A 124 -2.80 -9.18 -6.63
N TRP A 125 -1.79 -8.33 -6.47
CA TRP A 125 -0.40 -8.73 -6.66
C TRP A 125 0.04 -9.79 -5.65
N MET A 126 -0.36 -9.67 -4.37
CA MET A 126 0.03 -10.63 -3.34
C MET A 126 -0.58 -12.02 -3.59
N LEU A 127 -1.85 -12.10 -4.02
CA LEU A 127 -2.48 -13.38 -4.35
C LEU A 127 -1.88 -14.09 -5.57
N ARG A 128 -1.22 -13.33 -6.45
CA ARG A 128 -0.55 -13.84 -7.65
C ARG A 128 0.94 -14.10 -7.44
N ASP A 129 1.45 -13.89 -6.21
CA ASP A 129 2.88 -13.92 -5.92
C ASP A 129 3.70 -12.91 -6.76
N GLU A 130 3.07 -11.77 -7.10
CA GLU A 130 3.66 -10.68 -7.88
C GLU A 130 4.11 -9.50 -6.99
N SER A 131 4.65 -9.78 -5.80
CA SER A 131 5.14 -8.76 -4.86
C SER A 131 6.22 -7.84 -5.48
N GLU A 132 7.00 -8.35 -6.44
CA GLU A 132 8.00 -7.56 -7.16
C GLU A 132 7.38 -6.40 -7.95
N ARG A 133 6.12 -6.56 -8.42
CA ARG A 133 5.41 -5.49 -9.10
C ARG A 133 5.11 -4.33 -8.16
N PHE A 134 4.67 -4.63 -6.94
CA PHE A 134 4.45 -3.63 -5.89
C PHE A 134 5.77 -2.93 -5.53
N ASP A 135 6.84 -3.68 -5.31
CA ASP A 135 8.16 -3.12 -4.99
C ASP A 135 8.67 -2.20 -6.11
N LYS A 136 8.49 -2.59 -7.37
CA LYS A 136 8.84 -1.77 -8.53
C LYS A 136 8.11 -0.42 -8.52
N LEU A 137 6.81 -0.41 -8.24
CA LEU A 137 6.02 0.83 -8.19
C LEU A 137 6.42 1.71 -7.00
N MET A 138 6.67 1.11 -5.82
CA MET A 138 7.13 1.85 -4.65
C MET A 138 8.52 2.45 -4.82
N ASN A 139 9.35 1.89 -5.71
CA ASN A 139 10.67 2.40 -6.07
C ASN A 139 10.69 3.33 -7.29
N ASP A 140 9.52 3.65 -7.85
CA ASP A 140 9.41 4.60 -8.97
C ASP A 140 9.90 6.00 -8.55
N GLU A 141 10.58 6.69 -9.47
CA GLU A 141 11.17 8.01 -9.22
C GLU A 141 10.18 9.09 -8.76
N LYS A 142 8.89 8.92 -9.05
CA LYS A 142 7.81 9.82 -8.62
C LYS A 142 7.20 9.41 -7.29
N VAL A 143 7.28 8.13 -6.95
CA VAL A 143 6.69 7.58 -5.72
C VAL A 143 7.65 7.70 -4.54
N GLN A 144 8.92 7.40 -4.73
CA GLN A 144 9.92 7.47 -3.66
C GLN A 144 9.93 8.80 -2.90
N PRO A 145 10.01 9.99 -3.56
CA PRO A 145 10.03 11.26 -2.84
C PRO A 145 8.79 11.49 -1.99
N PHE A 146 7.63 10.98 -2.43
CA PHE A 146 6.40 11.07 -1.65
C PHE A 146 6.49 10.26 -0.35
N ILE A 147 6.98 9.03 -0.42
CA ILE A 147 7.19 8.18 0.78
C ILE A 147 8.26 8.78 1.69
N GLU A 148 9.37 9.24 1.14
CA GLU A 148 10.45 9.88 1.87
C GLU A 148 9.99 11.10 2.66
N SER A 149 9.04 11.86 2.14
CA SER A 149 8.48 13.03 2.81
C SER A 149 7.88 12.70 4.19
N PHE A 150 7.37 11.47 4.38
CA PHE A 150 6.87 11.01 5.67
C PHE A 150 7.99 10.59 6.62
N LEU A 151 9.07 10.02 6.07
CA LEU A 151 10.19 9.52 6.88
C LEU A 151 11.06 10.67 7.39
N TYR A 152 11.37 11.64 6.52
CA TYR A 152 12.33 12.71 6.82
C TYR A 152 11.69 14.06 7.11
N SER A 153 10.37 14.17 7.21
CA SER A 153 9.73 15.41 7.62
C SER A 153 10.29 15.82 9.00
N SER A 154 11.12 16.85 8.96
CA SER A 154 11.78 17.44 10.11
C SER A 154 10.75 17.77 11.18
N ARG A 155 11.04 17.40 12.43
CA ARG A 155 10.41 18.05 13.56
C ARG A 155 10.60 19.54 13.37
N SER A 156 9.54 20.32 13.50
CA SER A 156 9.67 21.74 13.82
C SER A 156 10.69 21.84 14.96
N ILE A 157 11.89 22.28 14.66
CA ILE A 157 12.80 22.77 15.67
C ILE A 157 12.07 23.97 16.22
N LYS A 158 11.48 23.85 17.41
CA LYS A 158 11.07 25.05 18.15
C LYS A 158 12.37 25.83 18.39
N PRO A 159 12.48 27.07 17.92
CA PRO A 159 13.58 27.90 18.32
C PRO A 159 13.49 28.06 19.84
N LEU A 160 14.66 27.96 20.50
CA LEU A 160 14.84 28.28 21.90
C LEU A 160 14.48 29.74 22.15
#